data_414dbe5e973e1d94f96fec0518e26237
#
_entry.id   414dbe5e973e1d94f96fec0518e26237
#
_cell.length_a   1.000
_cell.length_b   1.000
_cell.length_c   1.000
_cell.angle_alpha   90.00
_cell.angle_beta   90.00
_cell.angle_gamma   90.00
#
_symmetry.space_group_name_H-M   'P 1'
#
loop_
_entity.id
_entity.type
_entity.pdbx_description
1 polymer ?
#
loop_
_entity_poly.entity_id
_entity_poly.type
_entity_poly.pdbx_seq_one_letter_code
_entity_poly.pdbx_strand_id
1 'polypeptide(L)'
;MEMKLHEPNYVTKTLYSSYFLELTDIAKKYKIDTSEISSAIIELGQRGNIKPLVEKVSEFLYHCSTRDKENFNEMNLKHVFSMILAFISQFMTYGEYPAGQGFVDMYVAKAANSLATFEAVVELKYLNREKARKFNFKKSVKEARGQMERYLEDKRMKDKANLKKFVIVFEGFDKYYVEEL
;
A
#
# COMPACT_ATOMS: atom_id res chain seq x y z
N MET A 1 18.97 -29.47 -2.18
CA MET A 1 18.62 -28.51 -1.13
C MET A 1 17.14 -28.25 -1.25
N GLU A 2 16.32 -28.99 -0.49
CA GLU A 2 14.85 -28.83 -0.54
C GLU A 2 14.47 -27.56 0.20
N MET A 3 13.93 -26.55 -0.52
CA MET A 3 13.29 -25.41 0.10
C MET A 3 11.95 -25.87 0.68
N LYS A 4 11.89 -26.08 1.99
CA LYS A 4 10.61 -26.20 2.70
C LYS A 4 9.94 -24.82 2.66
N LEU A 5 8.95 -24.67 1.80
CA LEU A 5 7.99 -23.57 1.87
C LEU A 5 7.29 -23.68 3.24
N HIS A 6 7.63 -22.79 4.16
CA HIS A 6 6.86 -22.63 5.38
C HIS A 6 5.48 -22.11 4.97
N GLU A 7 4.45 -22.93 5.14
CA GLU A 7 3.07 -22.45 4.98
C GLU A 7 2.86 -21.27 5.93
N PRO A 8 2.29 -20.15 5.41
CA PRO A 8 1.92 -19.05 6.30
C PRO A 8 1.02 -19.59 7.40
N ASN A 9 1.24 -19.14 8.63
CA ASN A 9 0.45 -19.53 9.79
C ASN A 9 -1.05 -19.53 9.43
N TYR A 10 -1.77 -20.58 9.83
CA TYR A 10 -3.21 -20.75 9.55
C TYR A 10 -4.05 -19.51 9.88
N VAL A 11 -3.70 -18.80 10.95
CA VAL A 11 -4.30 -17.50 11.32
C VAL A 11 -4.12 -16.45 10.24
N THR A 12 -2.94 -16.36 9.63
CA THR A 12 -2.64 -15.42 8.56
C THR A 12 -3.42 -15.78 7.29
N LYS A 13 -3.49 -17.06 6.93
CA LYS A 13 -4.32 -17.53 5.80
C LYS A 13 -5.81 -17.20 6.01
N THR A 14 -6.33 -17.45 7.21
CA THR A 14 -7.74 -17.19 7.54
C THR A 14 -8.04 -15.69 7.52
N LEU A 15 -7.14 -14.86 8.04
CA LEU A 15 -7.24 -13.41 7.96
C LEU A 15 -7.25 -12.90 6.51
N TYR A 16 -6.31 -13.34 5.68
CA TYR A 16 -6.28 -12.95 4.28
C TYR A 16 -7.52 -13.43 3.51
N SER A 17 -8.00 -14.64 3.78
CA SER A 17 -9.21 -15.15 3.14
C SER A 17 -10.46 -14.37 3.55
N SER A 18 -10.59 -14.00 4.84
CA SER A 18 -11.72 -13.18 5.30
C SER A 18 -11.66 -11.76 4.72
N TYR A 19 -10.49 -11.14 4.69
CA TYR A 19 -10.31 -9.83 4.02
C TYR A 19 -10.59 -9.90 2.52
N PHE A 20 -10.21 -10.99 1.84
CA PHE A 20 -10.51 -11.16 0.42
C PHE A 20 -12.02 -11.32 0.16
N LEU A 21 -12.72 -12.06 1.02
CA LEU A 21 -14.17 -12.19 0.95
C LEU A 21 -14.87 -10.86 1.23
N GLU A 22 -14.43 -10.12 2.24
CA GLU A 22 -14.91 -8.78 2.54
C GLU A 22 -14.68 -7.82 1.35
N LEU A 23 -13.54 -7.88 0.69
CA LEU A 23 -13.25 -7.08 -0.51
C LEU A 23 -14.22 -7.41 -1.65
N THR A 24 -14.47 -8.68 -1.93
CA THR A 24 -15.38 -9.09 -3.00
C THR A 24 -16.82 -8.69 -2.68
N ASP A 25 -17.24 -8.80 -1.43
CA ASP A 25 -18.57 -8.39 -0.99
C ASP A 25 -18.72 -6.86 -0.95
N ILE A 26 -17.69 -6.14 -0.52
CA ILE A 26 -17.63 -4.68 -0.58
C ILE A 26 -17.62 -4.23 -2.05
N ALA A 27 -16.81 -4.83 -2.92
CA ALA A 27 -16.79 -4.51 -4.33
C ALA A 27 -18.17 -4.69 -4.97
N LYS A 28 -18.87 -5.80 -4.68
CA LYS A 28 -20.26 -6.04 -5.14
C LYS A 28 -21.23 -5.01 -4.56
N LYS A 29 -21.17 -4.77 -3.25
CA LYS A 29 -22.07 -3.85 -2.55
C LYS A 29 -21.95 -2.41 -3.05
N TYR A 30 -20.73 -1.95 -3.34
CA TYR A 30 -20.45 -0.59 -3.77
C TYR A 30 -20.21 -0.47 -5.28
N LYS A 31 -20.43 -1.56 -6.05
CA LYS A 31 -20.24 -1.60 -7.51
C LYS A 31 -18.82 -1.17 -7.95
N ILE A 32 -17.82 -1.52 -7.17
CA ILE A 32 -16.42 -1.27 -7.52
C ILE A 32 -16.04 -2.26 -8.62
N ASP A 33 -15.54 -1.75 -9.74
CA ASP A 33 -15.08 -2.59 -10.83
C ASP A 33 -13.75 -3.26 -10.49
N THR A 34 -13.81 -4.58 -10.28
CA THR A 34 -12.64 -5.38 -9.94
C THR A 34 -11.61 -5.46 -11.09
N SER A 35 -12.06 -5.24 -12.34
CA SER A 35 -11.16 -5.20 -13.50
C SER A 35 -10.25 -3.95 -13.46
N GLU A 36 -10.76 -2.83 -12.97
CA GLU A 36 -9.99 -1.60 -12.80
C GLU A 36 -8.96 -1.74 -11.68
N ILE A 37 -9.29 -2.44 -10.58
CA ILE A 37 -8.32 -2.77 -9.52
C ILE A 37 -7.18 -3.61 -10.10
N SER A 38 -7.52 -4.66 -10.84
CA SER A 38 -6.52 -5.52 -11.49
C SER A 38 -5.63 -4.74 -12.45
N SER A 39 -6.22 -3.86 -13.25
CA SER A 39 -5.50 -2.98 -14.19
C SER A 39 -4.55 -2.04 -13.47
N ALA A 40 -4.97 -1.44 -12.34
CA ALA A 40 -4.13 -0.55 -11.53
C ALA A 40 -2.93 -1.28 -10.91
N ILE A 41 -3.11 -2.54 -10.47
CA ILE A 41 -2.02 -3.37 -9.94
C ILE A 41 -1.04 -3.76 -11.05
N ILE A 42 -1.55 -4.10 -12.24
CA ILE A 42 -0.72 -4.42 -13.42
C ILE A 42 0.08 -3.17 -13.85
N GLU A 43 -0.53 -1.99 -13.85
CA GLU A 43 0.12 -0.72 -14.19
C GLU A 43 1.30 -0.42 -13.25
N LEU A 44 1.13 -0.66 -11.94
CA LEU A 44 2.24 -0.57 -10.99
C LEU A 44 3.35 -1.58 -11.35
N GLY A 45 2.98 -2.82 -11.62
CA GLY A 45 3.95 -3.89 -11.89
C GLY A 45 4.72 -3.70 -13.19
N GLN A 46 4.06 -3.32 -14.25
CA GLN A 46 4.67 -3.25 -15.58
C GLN A 46 5.30 -1.89 -15.91
N ARG A 47 4.73 -0.79 -15.40
CA ARG A 47 5.16 0.57 -15.70
C ARG A 47 5.69 1.35 -14.50
N GLY A 48 5.57 0.78 -13.30
CA GLY A 48 5.96 1.45 -12.07
C GLY A 48 5.07 2.64 -11.70
N ASN A 49 3.84 2.71 -12.22
CA ASN A 49 2.92 3.81 -11.96
C ASN A 49 1.92 3.43 -10.87
N ILE A 50 2.06 4.05 -9.69
CA ILE A 50 1.20 3.75 -8.52
C ILE A 50 -0.10 4.58 -8.49
N LYS A 51 -0.19 5.65 -9.29
CA LYS A 51 -1.33 6.59 -9.20
C LYS A 51 -2.70 5.93 -9.37
N PRO A 52 -2.94 5.04 -10.38
CA PRO A 52 -4.22 4.38 -10.51
C PRO A 52 -4.59 3.53 -9.29
N LEU A 53 -3.60 2.91 -8.64
CA LEU A 53 -3.81 2.13 -7.42
C LEU A 53 -4.26 3.04 -6.26
N VAL A 54 -3.62 4.20 -6.09
CA VAL A 54 -3.98 5.18 -5.05
C VAL A 54 -5.39 5.73 -5.29
N GLU A 55 -5.78 5.95 -6.55
CA GLU A 55 -7.15 6.33 -6.92
C GLU A 55 -8.15 5.27 -6.46
N LYS A 56 -7.89 3.99 -6.73
CA LYS A 56 -8.78 2.90 -6.27
C LYS A 56 -8.84 2.76 -4.76
N VAL A 57 -7.73 2.98 -4.05
CA VAL A 57 -7.72 3.07 -2.59
C VAL A 57 -8.61 4.23 -2.12
N SER A 58 -8.52 5.41 -2.72
CA SER A 58 -9.35 6.57 -2.38
C SER A 58 -10.83 6.30 -2.62
N GLU A 59 -11.20 5.71 -3.76
CA GLU A 59 -12.58 5.29 -4.07
C GLU A 59 -13.10 4.32 -3.01
N PHE A 60 -12.32 3.30 -2.66
CA PHE A 60 -12.69 2.33 -1.62
C PHE A 60 -12.93 3.02 -0.27
N LEU A 61 -12.02 3.90 0.15
CA LEU A 61 -12.14 4.65 1.39
C LEU A 61 -13.36 5.57 1.41
N TYR A 62 -13.72 6.16 0.27
CA TYR A 62 -14.90 7.02 0.17
C TYR A 62 -16.18 6.28 0.55
N HIS A 63 -16.27 4.99 0.19
CA HIS A 63 -17.41 4.13 0.49
C HIS A 63 -17.43 3.55 1.91
N CYS A 64 -16.38 3.73 2.71
CA CYS A 64 -16.36 3.33 4.12
C CYS A 64 -17.42 4.08 4.92
N SER A 65 -18.01 3.42 5.92
CA SER A 65 -19.02 4.02 6.77
C SER A 65 -18.46 5.19 7.60
N THR A 66 -19.35 6.10 8.04
CA THR A 66 -18.95 7.22 8.92
C THR A 66 -18.30 6.72 10.20
N ARG A 67 -18.78 5.60 10.74
CA ARG A 67 -18.23 4.99 11.96
C ARG A 67 -16.82 4.47 11.78
N ASP A 68 -16.52 3.88 10.60
CA ASP A 68 -15.17 3.42 10.27
C ASP A 68 -14.20 4.61 10.12
N LYS A 69 -14.72 5.76 9.65
CA LYS A 69 -13.95 6.99 9.47
C LYS A 69 -13.47 7.63 10.76
N GLU A 70 -14.23 7.51 11.86
CA GLU A 70 -13.88 8.12 13.16
C GLU A 70 -12.57 7.57 13.73
N ASN A 71 -12.34 6.26 13.60
CA ASN A 71 -11.18 5.56 14.16
C ASN A 71 -10.09 5.24 13.11
N PHE A 72 -10.25 5.70 11.88
CA PHE A 72 -9.31 5.40 10.82
C PHE A 72 -7.96 6.08 11.06
N ASN A 73 -6.90 5.31 10.82
CA ASN A 73 -5.52 5.74 11.05
C ASN A 73 -4.58 5.18 9.96
N GLU A 74 -3.30 5.47 10.08
CA GLU A 74 -2.27 5.05 9.12
C GLU A 74 -2.16 3.52 8.99
N MET A 75 -2.33 2.78 10.09
CA MET A 75 -2.32 1.31 10.05
C MET A 75 -3.49 0.76 9.23
N ASN A 76 -4.68 1.33 9.37
CA ASN A 76 -5.83 0.95 8.56
C ASN A 76 -5.56 1.23 7.07
N LEU A 77 -4.93 2.37 6.74
CA LEU A 77 -4.55 2.69 5.37
C LEU A 77 -3.56 1.66 4.79
N LYS A 78 -2.54 1.25 5.56
CA LYS A 78 -1.61 0.19 5.17
C LYS A 78 -2.35 -1.13 4.88
N HIS A 79 -3.31 -1.49 5.72
CA HIS A 79 -4.12 -2.70 5.53
C HIS A 79 -4.95 -2.63 4.24
N VAL A 80 -5.58 -1.48 3.95
CA VAL A 80 -6.35 -1.30 2.72
C VAL A 80 -5.45 -1.44 1.49
N PHE A 81 -4.27 -0.84 1.48
CA PHE A 81 -3.30 -1.02 0.39
C PHE A 81 -2.89 -2.48 0.22
N SER A 82 -2.54 -3.17 1.32
CA SER A 82 -2.14 -4.58 1.29
C SER A 82 -3.25 -5.48 0.77
N MET A 83 -4.48 -5.23 1.17
CA MET A 83 -5.67 -5.95 0.77
C MET A 83 -5.94 -5.79 -0.73
N ILE A 84 -5.87 -4.56 -1.25
CA ILE A 84 -6.07 -4.28 -2.68
C ILE A 84 -4.93 -4.91 -3.50
N LEU A 85 -3.67 -4.80 -3.08
CA LEU A 85 -2.54 -5.41 -3.76
C LEU A 85 -2.59 -6.96 -3.79
N ALA A 86 -3.25 -7.57 -2.81
CA ALA A 86 -3.47 -9.01 -2.76
C ALA A 86 -4.56 -9.51 -3.73
N PHE A 87 -5.29 -8.60 -4.38
CA PHE A 87 -6.41 -8.94 -5.26
C PHE A 87 -6.00 -9.80 -6.46
N ILE A 88 -4.80 -9.59 -6.99
CA ILE A 88 -4.20 -10.47 -7.98
C ILE A 88 -2.79 -10.87 -7.53
N SER A 89 -2.34 -12.07 -7.92
CA SER A 89 -1.06 -12.65 -7.49
C SER A 89 0.16 -12.02 -8.18
N GLN A 90 0.20 -10.69 -8.31
CA GLN A 90 1.33 -9.97 -8.89
C GLN A 90 2.39 -9.63 -7.84
N PHE A 91 1.99 -9.40 -6.60
CA PHE A 91 2.85 -8.92 -5.55
C PHE A 91 2.70 -9.69 -4.25
N MET A 92 3.78 -9.67 -3.47
CA MET A 92 3.80 -9.98 -2.04
C MET A 92 4.07 -8.68 -1.29
N THR A 93 3.23 -8.35 -0.30
CA THR A 93 3.37 -7.13 0.49
C THR A 93 3.96 -7.44 1.86
N TYR A 94 4.94 -6.65 2.27
CA TYR A 94 5.57 -6.71 3.57
C TYR A 94 5.37 -5.36 4.26
N GLY A 95 4.64 -5.36 5.37
CA GLY A 95 4.52 -4.18 6.25
C GLY A 95 5.74 -4.05 7.14
N GLU A 96 6.08 -2.82 7.54
CA GLU A 96 7.20 -2.54 8.44
C GLU A 96 8.49 -3.24 7.99
N TYR A 97 8.86 -3.07 6.70
CA TYR A 97 10.02 -3.74 6.14
C TYR A 97 11.32 -3.05 6.58
N PRO A 98 12.28 -3.81 7.18
CA PRO A 98 13.52 -3.22 7.70
C PRO A 98 14.37 -2.56 6.61
N ALA A 99 14.71 -1.28 6.79
CA ALA A 99 15.54 -0.50 5.88
C ALA A 99 16.43 0.48 6.65
N GLY A 100 17.74 0.31 6.56
CA GLY A 100 18.69 1.15 7.28
C GLY A 100 18.49 1.08 8.80
N GLN A 101 18.27 2.23 9.42
CA GLN A 101 18.01 2.35 10.85
C GLN A 101 16.52 2.39 11.21
N GLY A 102 15.64 1.97 10.31
CA GLY A 102 14.19 2.04 10.50
C GLY A 102 13.43 1.01 9.68
N PHE A 103 12.16 1.32 9.42
CA PHE A 103 11.25 0.48 8.69
C PHE A 103 10.49 1.32 7.68
N VAL A 104 10.47 0.90 6.41
CA VAL A 104 9.52 1.45 5.44
C VAL A 104 8.13 0.89 5.74
N ASP A 105 7.11 1.70 5.55
CA ASP A 105 5.74 1.31 5.87
C ASP A 105 5.29 0.09 5.08
N MET A 106 5.69 0.01 3.81
CA MET A 106 5.34 -1.12 2.96
C MET A 106 6.41 -1.37 1.89
N TYR A 107 6.77 -2.64 1.74
CA TYR A 107 7.54 -3.14 0.60
C TYR A 107 6.65 -4.05 -0.25
N VAL A 108 6.53 -3.72 -1.53
CA VAL A 108 5.74 -4.42 -2.53
C VAL A 108 6.70 -5.19 -3.44
N ALA A 109 6.95 -6.44 -3.08
CA ALA A 109 7.85 -7.33 -3.80
C ALA A 109 7.11 -8.09 -4.91
N LYS A 110 7.80 -8.42 -5.99
CA LYS A 110 7.25 -9.28 -7.04
C LYS A 110 6.98 -10.69 -6.49
N ALA A 111 5.82 -11.25 -6.80
CA ALA A 111 5.55 -12.66 -6.55
C ALA A 111 6.40 -13.55 -7.49
N ALA A 112 6.68 -14.79 -7.08
CA ALA A 112 7.59 -15.68 -7.81
C ALA A 112 7.21 -15.89 -9.29
N ASN A 113 5.92 -15.93 -9.59
CA ASN A 113 5.40 -16.14 -10.96
C ASN A 113 4.80 -14.85 -11.55
N SER A 114 5.19 -13.69 -11.04
CA SER A 114 4.69 -12.41 -11.48
C SER A 114 5.33 -11.95 -12.78
N LEU A 115 4.52 -11.32 -13.63
CA LEU A 115 4.99 -10.59 -14.82
C LEU A 115 5.41 -9.14 -14.51
N ALA A 116 5.41 -8.73 -13.24
CA ALA A 116 5.83 -7.41 -12.82
C ALA A 116 7.32 -7.19 -13.08
N THR A 117 7.63 -6.05 -13.67
CA THR A 117 9.02 -5.56 -13.86
C THR A 117 9.49 -4.82 -12.62
N PHE A 118 8.62 -4.01 -12.03
CA PHE A 118 8.93 -3.12 -10.92
C PHE A 118 8.49 -3.72 -9.58
N GLU A 119 9.27 -3.42 -8.55
CA GLU A 119 8.91 -3.52 -7.14
C GLU A 119 8.72 -2.11 -6.58
N ALA A 120 8.12 -1.98 -5.40
CA ALA A 120 7.95 -0.67 -4.80
C ALA A 120 8.24 -0.66 -3.30
N VAL A 121 8.75 0.44 -2.80
CA VAL A 121 8.70 0.82 -1.39
C VAL A 121 7.80 2.04 -1.25
N VAL A 122 6.98 2.03 -0.21
CA VAL A 122 5.97 3.07 0.00
C VAL A 122 6.05 3.55 1.44
N GLU A 123 6.17 4.85 1.60
CA GLU A 123 5.98 5.55 2.87
C GLU A 123 4.58 6.15 2.86
N LEU A 124 3.77 5.77 3.83
CA LEU A 124 2.37 6.17 3.96
C LEU A 124 2.20 7.13 5.12
N LYS A 125 1.38 8.17 4.94
CA LYS A 125 0.89 9.02 6.03
C LYS A 125 -0.60 9.20 5.90
N TYR A 126 -1.28 9.15 7.04
CA TYR A 126 -2.69 9.44 7.13
C TYR A 126 -2.96 10.59 8.10
N LEU A 127 -3.60 11.62 7.61
CA LEU A 127 -4.03 12.79 8.38
C LEU A 127 -5.55 12.76 8.54
N ASN A 128 -6.01 12.56 9.77
CA ASN A 128 -7.43 12.73 10.09
C ASN A 128 -7.79 14.22 9.93
N ARG A 129 -8.88 14.54 9.21
CA ARG A 129 -9.30 15.92 8.92
C ARG A 129 -9.49 16.79 10.16
N GLU A 130 -9.99 16.24 11.25
CA GLU A 130 -10.16 16.99 12.50
C GLU A 130 -8.81 17.36 13.12
N LYS A 131 -7.84 16.47 13.00
CA LYS A 131 -6.47 16.68 13.47
C LYS A 131 -5.64 17.48 12.45
N ALA A 132 -5.98 17.42 11.17
CA ALA A 132 -5.26 18.12 10.08
C ALA A 132 -5.37 19.66 10.19
N ARG A 133 -6.36 20.20 10.87
CA ARG A 133 -6.42 21.65 11.21
C ARG A 133 -5.21 22.07 12.06
N LYS A 134 -4.56 21.14 12.78
CA LYS A 134 -3.35 21.37 13.60
C LYS A 134 -2.07 20.88 12.92
N PHE A 135 -2.17 20.02 11.92
CA PHE A 135 -1.02 19.46 11.19
C PHE A 135 -0.97 20.05 9.78
N ASN A 136 0.15 20.67 9.45
CA ASN A 136 0.37 21.19 8.12
C ASN A 136 0.62 20.01 7.16
N PHE A 137 -0.27 19.77 6.19
CA PHE A 137 -0.13 18.75 5.15
C PHE A 137 1.24 18.77 4.49
N LYS A 138 1.75 19.96 4.15
CA LYS A 138 3.10 20.15 3.58
C LYS A 138 4.20 19.62 4.52
N LYS A 139 4.02 19.77 5.83
CA LYS A 139 4.96 19.25 6.82
C LYS A 139 4.99 17.72 6.80
N SER A 140 3.83 17.07 6.74
CA SER A 140 3.72 15.60 6.67
C SER A 140 4.34 15.03 5.39
N VAL A 141 4.15 15.69 4.25
CA VAL A 141 4.84 15.33 2.99
C VAL A 141 6.35 15.44 3.15
N LYS A 142 6.85 16.54 3.73
CA LYS A 142 8.29 16.73 3.97
C LYS A 142 8.88 15.69 4.92
N GLU A 143 8.15 15.35 5.98
CA GLU A 143 8.55 14.31 6.94
C GLU A 143 8.62 12.93 6.28
N ALA A 144 7.59 12.53 5.53
CA ALA A 144 7.54 11.26 4.81
C ALA A 144 8.67 11.16 3.77
N ARG A 145 8.93 12.24 3.03
CA ARG A 145 10.05 12.30 2.09
C ARG A 145 11.39 12.09 2.81
N GLY A 146 11.64 12.81 3.89
CA GLY A 146 12.88 12.68 4.67
C GLY A 146 13.03 11.30 5.33
N GLN A 147 11.93 10.60 5.65
CA GLN A 147 11.96 9.21 6.10
C GLN A 147 12.37 8.30 4.95
N MET A 148 11.73 8.39 3.79
CA MET A 148 12.06 7.59 2.62
C MET A 148 13.52 7.78 2.20
N GLU A 149 14.03 9.02 2.12
CA GLU A 149 15.42 9.30 1.77
C GLU A 149 16.40 8.56 2.68
N ARG A 150 16.17 8.54 4.00
CA ARG A 150 17.00 7.78 4.96
C ARG A 150 16.96 6.27 4.73
N TYR A 151 15.78 5.71 4.40
CA TYR A 151 15.65 4.28 4.13
C TYR A 151 16.37 3.86 2.85
N LEU A 152 16.42 4.77 1.86
CA LEU A 152 17.10 4.55 0.60
C LEU A 152 18.63 4.54 0.70
N GLU A 153 19.20 4.95 1.84
CA GLU A 153 20.63 4.78 2.11
C GLU A 153 21.02 3.31 2.35
N ASP A 154 20.04 2.45 2.69
CA ASP A 154 20.27 1.01 2.86
C ASP A 154 20.73 0.36 1.54
N LYS A 155 21.84 -0.37 1.59
CA LYS A 155 22.40 -1.09 0.44
C LYS A 155 21.39 -2.02 -0.22
N ARG A 156 20.55 -2.71 0.57
CA ARG A 156 19.51 -3.60 0.06
C ARG A 156 18.48 -2.89 -0.81
N MET A 157 18.24 -1.60 -0.58
CA MET A 157 17.35 -0.77 -1.39
C MET A 157 18.07 -0.21 -2.61
N LYS A 158 19.35 0.18 -2.47
CA LYS A 158 20.16 0.75 -3.57
C LYS A 158 20.42 -0.26 -4.68
N ASP A 159 20.66 -1.52 -4.31
CA ASP A 159 21.07 -2.57 -5.25
C ASP A 159 19.89 -3.12 -6.09
N LYS A 160 18.65 -2.69 -5.82
CA LYS A 160 17.46 -3.11 -6.57
C LYS A 160 17.24 -2.22 -7.80
N ALA A 161 17.55 -2.75 -8.99
CA ALA A 161 17.51 -2.00 -10.25
C ALA A 161 16.11 -1.45 -10.62
N ASN A 162 15.03 -2.15 -10.26
CA ASN A 162 13.66 -1.81 -10.65
C ASN A 162 12.79 -1.46 -9.44
N LEU A 163 13.37 -0.84 -8.41
CA LEU A 163 12.66 -0.43 -7.22
C LEU A 163 12.10 0.98 -7.38
N LYS A 164 10.79 1.10 -7.39
CA LYS A 164 10.06 2.38 -7.33
C LYS A 164 9.90 2.82 -5.87
N LYS A 165 9.89 4.11 -5.65
CA LYS A 165 9.94 4.72 -4.32
C LYS A 165 8.86 5.77 -4.23
N PHE A 166 7.86 5.53 -3.39
CA PHE A 166 6.68 6.39 -3.31
C PHE A 166 6.47 6.94 -1.92
N VAL A 167 6.16 8.22 -1.88
CA VAL A 167 5.58 8.89 -0.72
C VAL A 167 4.11 9.15 -1.00
N ILE A 168 3.23 8.65 -0.14
CA ILE A 168 1.79 8.80 -0.27
C ILE A 168 1.25 9.37 1.03
N VAL A 169 0.54 10.49 0.94
CA VAL A 169 -0.06 11.17 2.10
C VAL A 169 -1.55 11.34 1.84
N PHE A 170 -2.37 10.79 2.71
CA PHE A 170 -3.82 11.01 2.70
C PHE A 170 -4.23 12.04 3.74
N GLU A 171 -5.14 12.94 3.37
CA GLU A 171 -5.89 13.82 4.27
C GLU A 171 -7.38 13.46 4.18
N GLY A 172 -7.87 12.72 5.17
CA GLY A 172 -9.17 12.08 5.09
C GLY A 172 -9.19 10.99 4.03
N PHE A 173 -10.29 10.86 3.28
CA PHE A 173 -10.51 9.76 2.35
C PHE A 173 -10.51 10.15 0.88
N ASP A 174 -10.52 11.44 0.58
CA ASP A 174 -10.74 12.00 -0.76
C ASP A 174 -9.60 12.93 -1.22
N LYS A 175 -8.70 13.30 -0.33
CA LYS A 175 -7.55 14.13 -0.69
C LYS A 175 -6.26 13.37 -0.42
N TYR A 176 -5.43 13.23 -1.43
CA TYR A 176 -4.15 12.56 -1.33
C TYR A 176 -3.06 13.25 -2.15
N TYR A 177 -1.85 12.94 -1.81
CA TYR A 177 -0.63 13.32 -2.51
C TYR A 177 0.16 12.07 -2.82
N VAL A 178 0.73 12.00 -4.02
CA VAL A 178 1.60 10.91 -4.47
C VAL A 178 2.83 11.52 -5.11
N GLU A 179 3.99 11.08 -4.68
CA GLU A 179 5.27 11.45 -5.23
C GLU A 179 6.13 10.20 -5.45
N GLU A 180 6.80 10.13 -6.60
CA GLU A 180 7.89 9.19 -6.88
C GLU A 180 9.23 9.92 -6.66
N LEU A 181 10.16 9.28 -5.90
CA LEU A 181 11.49 9.80 -5.56
C LEU A 181 12.60 9.17 -6.40
#